data_c96a2500679e2a32accdb238225fd6bf
#
_entry.id   c96a2500679e2a32accdb238225fd6bf
#
_cell.length_a   1.000
_cell.length_b   1.000
_cell.length_c   1.000
_cell.angle_alpha   90.00
_cell.angle_beta   90.00
_cell.angle_gamma   90.00
#
_symmetry.space_group_name_H-M   'P 1'
#
loop_
_entity.id
_entity.type
_entity.pdbx_description
1 polymer ?
#
loop_
_entity_poly.entity_id
_entity_poly.type
_entity_poly.pdbx_seq_one_letter_code
_entity_poly.pdbx_strand_id
1 'polypeptide(L)'
;MLLREYGLFFFDCETGGLDPREADMVEVAAILTDPTGCDVLDEVSAKVFPRKPVHPRAAAVNGYSVEKWASEAVELGGPLSKMVWMSRNAIFTAHNTPFDWAFFDAALRERGLRWQSDYHRYDTAALAMPLLRHGLVPNLKLETLTSYFGIEHDAHRALGDVRACRQLYLRLMDIFDPAVKDYAPAAPPTAPAA
;
A
#
# COMPACT_ATOMS: atom_id res chain seq x y z
N MET A 1 11.84 -19.74 -0.51
CA MET A 1 10.43 -19.46 -0.81
C MET A 1 10.38 -18.75 -2.15
N LEU A 2 9.51 -19.17 -3.05
CA LEU A 2 9.35 -18.52 -4.36
C LEU A 2 8.54 -17.22 -4.21
N LEU A 3 8.78 -16.22 -5.05
CA LEU A 3 8.09 -14.92 -4.96
C LEU A 3 6.55 -15.06 -5.00
N ARG A 4 6.04 -16.04 -5.75
CA ARG A 4 4.60 -16.35 -5.82
C ARG A 4 3.98 -16.88 -4.51
N GLU A 5 4.82 -17.21 -3.53
CA GLU A 5 4.39 -17.70 -2.20
C GLU A 5 4.39 -16.58 -1.17
N TYR A 6 4.84 -15.37 -1.57
CA TYR A 6 4.85 -14.20 -0.70
C TYR A 6 3.44 -13.64 -0.56
N GLY A 7 3.06 -13.30 0.66
CA GLY A 7 1.85 -12.51 0.90
C GLY A 7 1.92 -11.14 0.25
N LEU A 8 0.82 -10.39 0.33
CA LEU A 8 0.79 -9.00 -0.09
C LEU A 8 0.68 -8.10 1.14
N PHE A 9 1.56 -7.12 1.23
CA PHE A 9 1.55 -6.10 2.27
C PHE A 9 1.00 -4.81 1.67
N PHE A 10 -0.32 -4.63 1.75
CA PHE A 10 -0.98 -3.40 1.34
C PHE A 10 -0.69 -2.31 2.35
N PHE A 11 -0.27 -1.15 1.87
CA PHE A 11 0.11 -0.02 2.69
C PHE A 11 -0.45 1.27 2.12
N ASP A 12 -0.84 2.18 3.01
CA ASP A 12 -1.19 3.55 2.70
C ASP A 12 -0.81 4.47 3.86
N CYS A 13 -0.50 5.74 3.57
CA CYS A 13 -0.21 6.72 4.59
C CYS A 13 -0.73 8.11 4.25
N GLU A 14 -1.34 8.76 5.24
CA GLU A 14 -1.58 10.17 5.22
C GLU A 14 -0.31 10.93 5.68
N THR A 15 0.02 12.00 5.00
CA THR A 15 1.28 12.71 5.22
C THR A 15 1.09 14.19 5.49
N GLY A 16 2.06 14.81 6.17
CA GLY A 16 2.10 16.23 6.41
C GLY A 16 2.51 17.08 5.21
N GLY A 17 2.86 16.45 4.07
CA GLY A 17 3.32 17.11 2.85
C GLY A 17 3.73 16.08 1.80
N LEU A 18 4.39 16.52 0.73
CA LEU A 18 4.70 15.65 -0.41
C LEU A 18 6.13 15.10 -0.43
N ASP A 19 7.04 15.63 0.39
CA ASP A 19 8.44 15.22 0.43
C ASP A 19 8.77 14.62 1.80
N PRO A 20 9.19 13.36 1.89
CA PRO A 20 9.51 12.70 3.16
C PRO A 20 10.72 13.33 3.88
N ARG A 21 11.52 14.15 3.20
CA ARG A 21 12.60 14.93 3.83
C ARG A 21 12.04 16.11 4.66
N GLU A 22 10.90 16.66 4.27
CA GLU A 22 10.28 17.86 4.83
C GLU A 22 9.02 17.59 5.63
N ALA A 23 8.39 16.43 5.44
CA ALA A 23 7.14 16.04 6.09
C ALA A 23 7.23 14.64 6.68
N ASP A 24 6.41 14.38 7.68
CA ASP A 24 6.23 13.06 8.29
C ASP A 24 4.86 12.47 7.92
N MET A 25 4.68 11.17 8.12
CA MET A 25 3.36 10.54 8.11
C MET A 25 2.56 11.01 9.33
N VAL A 26 1.26 11.20 9.15
CA VAL A 26 0.30 11.58 10.21
C VAL A 26 -0.72 10.48 10.49
N GLU A 27 -0.97 9.60 9.55
CA GLU A 27 -1.73 8.36 9.72
C GLU A 27 -1.08 7.27 8.88
N VAL A 28 -1.10 6.02 9.35
CA VAL A 28 -0.54 4.87 8.63
C VAL A 28 -1.49 3.70 8.75
N ALA A 29 -1.62 2.93 7.68
CA ALA A 29 -2.34 1.67 7.71
C ALA A 29 -1.64 0.63 6.85
N ALA A 30 -1.75 -0.64 7.28
CA ALA A 30 -1.30 -1.76 6.48
C ALA A 30 -2.20 -2.97 6.69
N ILE A 31 -2.39 -3.75 5.63
CA ILE A 31 -3.06 -5.04 5.63
C ILE A 31 -2.11 -6.07 5.05
N LEU A 32 -1.83 -7.12 5.80
CA LEU A 32 -1.15 -8.31 5.29
C LEU A 32 -2.18 -9.32 4.82
N THR A 33 -1.96 -9.88 3.64
CA THR A 33 -2.82 -10.93 3.07
C THR A 33 -2.00 -12.16 2.71
N ASP A 34 -2.72 -13.22 2.35
CA ASP A 34 -2.19 -14.37 1.63
C ASP A 34 -1.63 -13.95 0.24
N PRO A 35 -0.95 -14.85 -0.51
CA PRO A 35 -0.40 -14.53 -1.83
C PRO A 35 -1.43 -14.12 -2.89
N THR A 36 -2.69 -14.47 -2.72
CA THR A 36 -3.76 -14.10 -3.66
C THR A 36 -4.34 -12.71 -3.40
N GLY A 37 -4.12 -12.16 -2.22
CA GLY A 37 -4.76 -10.92 -1.75
C GLY A 37 -6.15 -11.13 -1.14
N CYS A 38 -6.67 -12.36 -1.14
CA CYS A 38 -8.05 -12.66 -0.72
C CYS A 38 -8.21 -12.70 0.79
N ASP A 39 -7.34 -13.44 1.48
CA ASP A 39 -7.46 -13.66 2.92
C ASP A 39 -6.61 -12.66 3.70
N VAL A 40 -7.26 -11.85 4.56
CA VAL A 40 -6.56 -10.93 5.47
C VAL A 40 -5.97 -11.73 6.62
N LEU A 41 -4.66 -11.62 6.81
CA LEU A 41 -3.91 -12.33 7.85
C LEU A 41 -3.63 -11.45 9.06
N ASP A 42 -3.40 -10.14 8.84
CA ASP A 42 -3.18 -9.15 9.91
C ASP A 42 -3.49 -7.74 9.40
N GLU A 43 -3.80 -6.83 10.31
CA GLU A 43 -4.08 -5.43 10.03
C GLU A 43 -3.47 -4.54 11.11
N VAL A 44 -2.99 -3.37 10.71
CA VAL A 44 -2.56 -2.30 11.62
C VAL A 44 -2.99 -0.96 11.06
N SER A 45 -3.50 -0.09 11.93
CA SER A 45 -3.81 1.30 11.61
C SER A 45 -3.52 2.17 12.83
N ALA A 46 -2.95 3.34 12.61
CA ALA A 46 -2.66 4.28 13.68
C ALA A 46 -2.57 5.72 13.15
N LYS A 47 -3.15 6.65 13.90
CA LYS A 47 -2.75 8.06 13.83
C LYS A 47 -1.41 8.20 14.51
N VAL A 48 -0.51 9.00 13.95
CA VAL A 48 0.84 9.16 14.48
C VAL A 48 1.20 10.62 14.66
N PHE A 49 2.00 10.91 15.70
CA PHE A 49 2.49 12.26 15.94
C PHE A 49 3.58 12.60 14.91
N PRO A 50 3.36 13.62 14.05
CA PRO A 50 4.41 14.12 13.18
C PRO A 50 5.43 14.92 14.01
N ARG A 51 6.72 14.79 13.69
CA ARG A 51 7.81 15.58 14.28
C ARG A 51 8.10 16.84 13.46
N LYS A 52 7.72 16.80 12.18
CA LYS A 52 7.84 17.92 11.25
C LYS A 52 6.51 18.65 11.12
N PRO A 53 6.50 19.95 10.77
CA PRO A 53 5.26 20.69 10.56
C PRO A 53 4.38 20.07 9.48
N VAL A 54 3.08 20.06 9.72
CA VAL A 54 2.10 19.62 8.71
C VAL A 54 1.70 20.81 7.85
N HIS A 55 1.82 20.66 6.55
CA HIS A 55 1.46 21.71 5.61
C HIS A 55 -0.08 21.91 5.59
N PRO A 56 -0.60 23.17 5.61
CA PRO A 56 -2.05 23.43 5.67
C PRO A 56 -2.87 22.73 4.57
N ARG A 57 -2.32 22.60 3.35
CA ARG A 57 -2.99 21.87 2.27
C ARG A 57 -3.10 20.38 2.55
N ALA A 58 -2.09 19.77 3.15
CA ALA A 58 -2.14 18.36 3.53
C ALA A 58 -3.17 18.15 4.65
N ALA A 59 -3.15 19.02 5.69
CA ALA A 59 -4.14 18.99 6.76
C ALA A 59 -5.58 19.16 6.26
N ALA A 60 -5.80 19.98 5.23
CA ALA A 60 -7.12 20.16 4.62
C ALA A 60 -7.61 18.91 3.88
N VAL A 61 -6.71 18.07 3.38
CA VAL A 61 -7.04 16.81 2.68
C VAL A 61 -7.32 15.70 3.69
N ASN A 62 -6.39 15.43 4.61
CA ASN A 62 -6.48 14.29 5.54
C ASN A 62 -7.16 14.62 6.88
N GLY A 63 -7.58 15.86 7.07
CA GLY A 63 -8.29 16.31 8.27
C GLY A 63 -7.44 16.39 9.53
N TYR A 64 -6.09 16.38 9.40
CA TYR A 64 -5.19 16.52 10.53
C TYR A 64 -5.45 17.81 11.30
N SER A 65 -5.52 17.70 12.61
CA SER A 65 -5.31 18.83 13.54
C SER A 65 -4.66 18.31 14.81
N VAL A 66 -3.91 19.17 15.48
CA VAL A 66 -3.24 18.83 16.74
C VAL A 66 -4.25 18.33 17.77
N GLU A 67 -5.41 19.00 17.85
CA GLU A 67 -6.46 18.69 18.82
C GLU A 67 -7.10 17.33 18.56
N LYS A 68 -7.39 17.02 17.28
CA LYS A 68 -7.99 15.74 16.89
C LYS A 68 -7.03 14.57 17.09
N TRP A 69 -5.73 14.81 16.85
CA TRP A 69 -4.73 13.76 17.01
C TRP A 69 -4.31 13.56 18.47
N ALA A 70 -4.40 14.60 19.32
CA ALA A 70 -3.87 14.57 20.69
C ALA A 70 -4.32 13.39 21.57
N SER A 71 -5.55 12.89 21.37
CA SER A 71 -6.10 11.76 22.15
C SER A 71 -5.91 10.38 21.51
N GLU A 72 -5.55 10.30 20.23
CA GLU A 72 -5.56 9.06 19.47
C GLU A 72 -4.20 8.70 18.88
N ALA A 73 -3.36 9.72 18.62
CA ALA A 73 -2.08 9.48 17.96
C ALA A 73 -1.06 8.85 18.92
N VAL A 74 -0.26 7.99 18.33
CA VAL A 74 0.85 7.30 19.01
C VAL A 74 2.18 7.64 18.36
N GLU A 75 3.27 7.30 19.02
CA GLU A 75 4.59 7.34 18.40
C GLU A 75 4.69 6.28 17.28
N LEU A 76 5.18 6.69 16.12
CA LEU A 76 5.26 5.86 14.92
C LEU A 76 6.09 4.56 15.13
N GLY A 77 7.01 4.54 16.09
CA GLY A 77 7.91 3.40 16.31
C GLY A 77 7.20 2.06 16.56
N GLY A 78 6.11 2.09 17.34
CA GLY A 78 5.31 0.90 17.63
C GLY A 78 4.62 0.33 16.38
N PRO A 79 3.74 1.11 15.71
CA PRO A 79 3.12 0.70 14.45
C PRO A 79 4.13 0.25 13.39
N LEU A 80 5.21 1.00 13.21
CA LEU A 80 6.23 0.69 12.21
C LEU A 80 6.94 -0.64 12.51
N SER A 81 7.25 -0.94 13.77
CA SER A 81 7.84 -2.22 14.17
C SER A 81 6.89 -3.40 13.87
N LYS A 82 5.58 -3.24 14.13
CA LYS A 82 4.58 -4.22 13.75
C LYS A 82 4.54 -4.40 12.23
N MET A 83 4.54 -3.32 11.46
CA MET A 83 4.54 -3.34 9.99
C MET A 83 5.77 -4.06 9.42
N VAL A 84 6.96 -3.82 9.98
CA VAL A 84 8.18 -4.55 9.59
C VAL A 84 8.06 -6.03 9.86
N TRP A 85 7.45 -6.43 10.99
CA TRP A 85 7.22 -7.84 11.28
C TRP A 85 6.21 -8.47 10.30
N MET A 86 5.09 -7.80 10.03
CA MET A 86 4.05 -8.23 9.07
C MET A 86 4.61 -8.37 7.65
N SER A 87 5.54 -7.50 7.25
CA SER A 87 6.06 -7.45 5.88
C SER A 87 6.99 -8.60 5.50
N ARG A 88 7.37 -9.46 6.44
CA ARG A 88 8.26 -10.59 6.16
C ARG A 88 7.62 -11.54 5.16
N ASN A 89 8.36 -11.82 4.08
CA ASN A 89 7.85 -12.64 2.98
C ASN A 89 6.55 -12.10 2.35
N ALA A 90 6.45 -10.77 2.23
CA ALA A 90 5.33 -10.11 1.58
C ALA A 90 5.84 -9.08 0.55
N ILE A 91 5.07 -8.86 -0.50
CA ILE A 91 5.34 -7.86 -1.53
C ILE A 91 4.66 -6.55 -1.10
N PHE A 92 5.42 -5.46 -1.03
CA PHE A 92 4.88 -4.14 -0.76
C PHE A 92 3.93 -3.73 -1.89
N THR A 93 2.70 -3.40 -1.53
CA THR A 93 1.62 -3.08 -2.47
C THR A 93 0.94 -1.78 -2.04
N ALA A 94 0.80 -0.82 -2.95
CA ALA A 94 0.12 0.45 -2.68
C ALA A 94 -0.56 1.00 -3.93
N HIS A 95 -1.28 2.11 -3.78
CA HIS A 95 -1.80 2.87 -4.91
C HIS A 95 -0.91 4.09 -5.16
N ASN A 96 -0.21 4.13 -6.30
CA ASN A 96 0.91 5.05 -6.55
C ASN A 96 2.09 4.75 -5.58
N THR A 97 2.50 3.50 -5.57
CA THR A 97 3.52 2.92 -4.69
C THR A 97 4.79 3.76 -4.49
N PRO A 98 5.33 4.49 -5.48
CA PRO A 98 6.53 5.32 -5.25
C PRO A 98 6.35 6.37 -4.14
N PHE A 99 5.15 6.92 -3.98
CA PHE A 99 4.87 7.91 -2.94
C PHE A 99 4.91 7.28 -1.54
N ASP A 100 4.09 6.26 -1.32
CA ASP A 100 4.00 5.58 -0.02
C ASP A 100 5.30 4.93 0.39
N TRP A 101 5.97 4.30 -0.58
CA TRP A 101 7.28 3.70 -0.35
C TRP A 101 8.32 4.73 0.09
N ALA A 102 8.32 5.94 -0.50
CA ALA A 102 9.29 6.98 -0.12
C ALA A 102 9.15 7.39 1.35
N PHE A 103 7.92 7.55 1.85
CA PHE A 103 7.64 7.87 3.25
C PHE A 103 7.95 6.68 4.17
N PHE A 104 7.54 5.48 3.78
CA PHE A 104 7.78 4.27 4.56
C PHE A 104 9.29 3.98 4.71
N ASP A 105 10.06 4.01 3.60
CA ASP A 105 11.50 3.78 3.61
C ASP A 105 12.26 4.86 4.41
N ALA A 106 11.86 6.14 4.28
CA ALA A 106 12.41 7.22 5.08
C ALA A 106 12.20 6.98 6.59
N ALA A 107 10.98 6.60 6.98
CA ALA A 107 10.65 6.31 8.37
C ALA A 107 11.40 5.09 8.91
N LEU A 108 11.62 4.06 8.10
CA LEU A 108 12.46 2.91 8.45
C LEU A 108 13.90 3.34 8.71
N ARG A 109 14.51 4.06 7.77
CA ARG A 109 15.91 4.52 7.84
C ARG A 109 16.16 5.40 9.06
N GLU A 110 15.27 6.34 9.35
CA GLU A 110 15.38 7.23 10.52
C GLU A 110 15.40 6.47 11.85
N ARG A 111 14.88 5.24 11.88
CA ARG A 111 14.82 4.39 13.09
C ARG A 111 15.79 3.21 13.05
N GLY A 112 16.70 3.16 12.08
CA GLY A 112 17.63 2.05 11.90
C GLY A 112 16.96 0.73 11.54
N LEU A 113 15.70 0.77 11.10
CA LEU A 113 14.95 -0.38 10.62
C LEU A 113 15.21 -0.58 9.12
N ARG A 114 14.89 -1.77 8.64
CA ARG A 114 15.00 -2.11 7.21
C ARG A 114 13.81 -2.94 6.77
N TRP A 115 13.39 -2.73 5.51
CA TRP A 115 12.51 -3.65 4.83
C TRP A 115 13.13 -5.07 4.80
N GLN A 116 12.36 -6.08 5.17
CA GLN A 116 12.86 -7.46 5.35
C GLN A 116 12.28 -8.43 4.32
N SER A 117 11.77 -7.94 3.20
CA SER A 117 11.19 -8.74 2.14
C SER A 117 11.81 -8.41 0.79
N ASP A 118 11.19 -8.88 -0.28
CA ASP A 118 11.66 -8.68 -1.65
C ASP A 118 11.59 -7.21 -2.09
N TYR A 119 12.37 -6.85 -3.09
CA TYR A 119 12.39 -5.49 -3.63
C TYR A 119 11.26 -5.21 -4.63
N HIS A 120 10.60 -6.26 -5.16
CA HIS A 120 9.46 -6.09 -6.05
C HIS A 120 8.29 -5.43 -5.32
N ARG A 121 7.49 -4.69 -6.06
CA ARG A 121 6.33 -3.97 -5.54
C ARG A 121 5.19 -4.06 -6.53
N TYR A 122 3.98 -4.16 -6.01
CA TYR A 122 2.79 -3.91 -6.80
C TYR A 122 2.38 -2.44 -6.67
N ASP A 123 1.99 -1.86 -7.80
CA ASP A 123 1.38 -0.53 -7.87
C ASP A 123 0.04 -0.67 -8.59
N THR A 124 -1.06 -0.51 -7.86
CA THR A 124 -2.40 -0.68 -8.44
C THR A 124 -2.73 0.41 -9.46
N ALA A 125 -2.13 1.61 -9.38
CA ALA A 125 -2.25 2.62 -10.41
C ALA A 125 -1.56 2.17 -11.72
N ALA A 126 -0.37 1.59 -11.62
CA ALA A 126 0.34 1.04 -12.76
C ALA A 126 -0.41 -0.16 -13.39
N LEU A 127 -0.97 -1.05 -12.57
CA LEU A 127 -1.80 -2.16 -13.03
C LEU A 127 -3.07 -1.69 -13.77
N ALA A 128 -3.63 -0.54 -13.36
CA ALA A 128 -4.83 0.04 -14.00
C ALA A 128 -4.51 0.88 -15.26
N MET A 129 -3.24 1.04 -15.64
CA MET A 129 -2.85 1.82 -16.83
C MET A 129 -3.56 1.41 -18.12
N PRO A 130 -3.84 0.11 -18.40
CA PRO A 130 -4.62 -0.28 -19.57
C PRO A 130 -6.01 0.36 -19.61
N LEU A 131 -6.70 0.51 -18.47
CA LEU A 131 -8.03 1.14 -18.42
C LEU A 131 -7.97 2.60 -18.89
N LEU A 132 -6.96 3.35 -18.45
CA LEU A 132 -6.72 4.72 -18.90
C LEU A 132 -6.43 4.78 -20.40
N ARG A 133 -5.55 3.90 -20.89
CA ARG A 133 -5.14 3.86 -22.29
C ARG A 133 -6.29 3.53 -23.25
N HIS A 134 -7.26 2.75 -22.78
CA HIS A 134 -8.47 2.41 -23.54
C HIS A 134 -9.62 3.43 -23.33
N GLY A 135 -9.38 4.51 -22.59
CA GLY A 135 -10.39 5.55 -22.35
C GLY A 135 -11.55 5.12 -21.44
N LEU A 136 -11.39 4.02 -20.69
CA LEU A 136 -12.41 3.52 -19.77
C LEU A 136 -12.49 4.32 -18.47
N VAL A 137 -11.39 4.98 -18.09
CA VAL A 137 -11.32 5.88 -16.95
C VAL A 137 -10.59 7.18 -17.35
N PRO A 138 -10.95 8.34 -16.77
CA PRO A 138 -10.34 9.63 -17.11
C PRO A 138 -8.96 9.85 -16.47
N ASN A 139 -8.65 9.13 -15.39
CA ASN A 139 -7.37 9.20 -14.67
C ASN A 139 -7.20 7.94 -13.79
N LEU A 140 -6.05 7.84 -13.13
CA LEU A 140 -5.70 6.68 -12.29
C LEU A 140 -5.81 6.99 -10.78
N LYS A 141 -6.57 7.99 -10.35
CA LYS A 141 -6.79 8.23 -8.93
C LYS A 141 -7.55 7.06 -8.31
N LEU A 142 -7.25 6.74 -7.05
CA LEU A 142 -7.92 5.66 -6.32
C LEU A 142 -9.45 5.84 -6.32
N GLU A 143 -9.94 7.06 -6.04
CA GLU A 143 -11.38 7.41 -6.08
C GLU A 143 -12.02 7.14 -7.46
N THR A 144 -11.31 7.42 -8.54
CA THR A 144 -11.81 7.18 -9.90
C THR A 144 -11.93 5.69 -10.18
N LEU A 145 -10.92 4.92 -9.80
CA LEU A 145 -10.87 3.48 -10.05
C LEU A 145 -11.85 2.73 -9.14
N THR A 146 -11.96 3.11 -7.88
CA THR A 146 -12.94 2.52 -6.96
C THR A 146 -14.37 2.78 -7.42
N SER A 147 -14.66 3.99 -7.87
CA SER A 147 -15.96 4.33 -8.49
C SER A 147 -16.24 3.51 -9.74
N TYR A 148 -15.25 3.33 -10.62
CA TYR A 148 -15.38 2.53 -11.83
C TYR A 148 -15.74 1.07 -11.54
N PHE A 149 -15.15 0.48 -10.48
CA PHE A 149 -15.39 -0.90 -10.09
C PHE A 149 -16.52 -1.09 -9.05
N GLY A 150 -17.20 -0.01 -8.64
CA GLY A 150 -18.24 -0.08 -7.60
C GLY A 150 -17.72 -0.49 -6.23
N ILE A 151 -16.49 -0.07 -5.88
CA ILE A 151 -15.85 -0.32 -4.60
C ILE A 151 -16.19 0.83 -3.64
N GLU A 152 -16.71 0.50 -2.45
CA GLU A 152 -16.89 1.49 -1.39
C GLU A 152 -15.54 2.04 -0.92
N HIS A 153 -15.43 3.35 -0.77
CA HIS A 153 -14.17 4.01 -0.46
C HIS A 153 -14.39 5.18 0.50
N ASP A 154 -13.81 5.05 1.70
CA ASP A 154 -13.69 6.13 2.68
C ASP A 154 -12.36 6.85 2.46
N ALA A 155 -12.37 7.80 1.53
CA ALA A 155 -11.18 8.47 1.04
C ALA A 155 -10.50 9.35 2.10
N HIS A 156 -9.17 9.47 1.99
CA HIS A 156 -8.31 10.27 2.87
C HIS A 156 -8.28 9.80 4.33
N ARG A 157 -8.43 8.51 4.50
CA ARG A 157 -8.20 7.77 5.74
C ARG A 157 -7.36 6.56 5.39
N ALA A 158 -6.15 6.49 5.94
CA ALA A 158 -5.18 5.45 5.55
C ALA A 158 -5.78 4.03 5.58
N LEU A 159 -6.63 3.69 6.56
CA LEU A 159 -7.29 2.39 6.59
C LEU A 159 -8.37 2.23 5.50
N GLY A 160 -9.10 3.29 5.18
CA GLY A 160 -10.06 3.32 4.07
C GLY A 160 -9.36 3.11 2.73
N ASP A 161 -8.28 3.86 2.52
CA ASP A 161 -7.49 3.82 1.28
C ASP A 161 -6.79 2.48 1.08
N VAL A 162 -6.20 1.88 2.12
CA VAL A 162 -5.57 0.56 2.01
C VAL A 162 -6.59 -0.56 1.74
N ARG A 163 -7.80 -0.49 2.31
CA ARG A 163 -8.88 -1.43 2.03
C ARG A 163 -9.38 -1.29 0.59
N ALA A 164 -9.56 -0.06 0.13
CA ALA A 164 -9.94 0.25 -1.25
C ALA A 164 -8.86 -0.20 -2.25
N CYS A 165 -7.58 0.05 -1.96
CA CYS A 165 -6.44 -0.41 -2.76
C CYS A 165 -6.43 -1.94 -2.89
N ARG A 166 -6.67 -2.67 -1.78
CA ARG A 166 -6.77 -4.14 -1.81
C ARG A 166 -7.94 -4.61 -2.67
N GLN A 167 -9.12 -4.02 -2.52
CA GLN A 167 -10.28 -4.40 -3.35
C GLN A 167 -10.02 -4.10 -4.83
N LEU A 168 -9.40 -2.96 -5.13
CA LEU A 168 -8.99 -2.61 -6.49
C LEU A 168 -8.01 -3.64 -7.05
N TYR A 169 -7.00 -4.05 -6.27
CA TYR A 169 -6.07 -5.10 -6.67
C TYR A 169 -6.81 -6.37 -7.09
N LEU A 170 -7.76 -6.84 -6.28
CA LEU A 170 -8.55 -8.05 -6.59
C LEU A 170 -9.34 -7.89 -7.88
N ARG A 171 -10.00 -6.73 -8.11
CA ARG A 171 -10.71 -6.46 -9.36
C ARG A 171 -9.81 -6.44 -10.59
N LEU A 172 -8.59 -5.89 -10.45
CA LEU A 172 -7.61 -5.89 -11.53
C LEU A 172 -7.09 -7.31 -11.81
N MET A 173 -6.86 -8.11 -10.78
CA MET A 173 -6.46 -9.52 -10.95
C MET A 173 -7.55 -10.35 -11.63
N ASP A 174 -8.83 -10.12 -11.34
CA ASP A 174 -9.94 -10.76 -12.05
C ASP A 174 -9.91 -10.50 -13.57
N ILE A 175 -9.48 -9.29 -13.98
CA ILE A 175 -9.32 -8.95 -15.40
C ILE A 175 -8.17 -9.74 -16.04
N PHE A 176 -7.06 -9.92 -15.31
CA PHE A 176 -5.88 -10.64 -15.82
C PHE A 176 -6.03 -12.15 -15.73
N ASP A 177 -6.90 -12.69 -14.87
CA ASP A 177 -7.07 -14.12 -14.62
C ASP A 177 -7.42 -14.93 -15.90
N PRO A 178 -8.28 -14.46 -16.85
CA PRO A 178 -8.51 -15.17 -18.10
C PRO A 178 -7.24 -15.33 -18.94
N ALA A 179 -6.35 -14.33 -18.93
CA ALA A 179 -5.08 -14.40 -19.66
C ALA A 179 -4.04 -15.27 -18.94
N VAL A 180 -4.14 -15.40 -17.63
CA VAL A 180 -3.24 -16.24 -16.81
C VAL A 180 -3.71 -17.69 -16.78
N LYS A 181 -5.01 -17.97 -16.86
CA LYS A 181 -5.58 -19.33 -16.93
C LYS A 181 -5.15 -20.09 -18.17
N ASP A 182 -5.01 -19.41 -19.31
CA ASP A 182 -4.54 -20.02 -20.56
C ASP A 182 -3.00 -20.10 -20.63
N TYR A 183 -2.30 -19.45 -19.69
CA TYR A 183 -0.85 -19.55 -19.55
C TYR A 183 -0.51 -20.76 -18.66
N ALA A 184 -0.49 -21.95 -19.24
CA ALA A 184 0.10 -23.10 -18.56
C ALA A 184 1.61 -22.82 -18.38
N PRO A 185 2.13 -22.71 -17.13
CA PRO A 185 3.55 -22.49 -16.95
C PRO A 185 4.29 -23.65 -17.59
N ALA A 186 5.28 -23.35 -18.44
CA ALA A 186 6.22 -24.34 -18.88
C ALA A 186 6.76 -25.09 -17.64
N ALA A 187 6.85 -26.40 -17.73
CA ALA A 187 7.39 -27.21 -16.64
C ALA A 187 8.70 -26.56 -16.13
N PRO A 188 8.91 -26.42 -14.82
CA PRO A 188 10.12 -25.81 -14.29
C PRO A 188 11.33 -26.54 -14.90
N PRO A 189 12.38 -25.82 -15.29
CA PRO A 189 13.58 -26.46 -15.80
C PRO A 189 14.05 -27.51 -14.79
N THR A 190 14.25 -28.73 -15.27
CA THR A 190 14.82 -29.81 -14.47
C THR A 190 16.16 -29.32 -13.93
N ALA A 191 16.36 -29.46 -12.62
CA ALA A 191 17.65 -29.13 -12.01
C ALA A 191 18.78 -29.81 -12.79
N PRO A 192 19.91 -29.13 -13.06
CA PRO A 192 21.06 -29.77 -13.67
C PRO A 192 21.47 -30.95 -12.81
N ALA A 193 21.67 -32.09 -13.46
CA ALA A 193 22.19 -33.29 -12.78
C ALA A 193 23.52 -32.93 -12.09
N ALA A 194 23.64 -33.33 -10.84
CA ALA A 194 24.81 -33.06 -9.98
C ALA A 194 26.06 -33.78 -10.50
#